data_d5bbefe064f5dcf3cd69c591866fdf2d
#
_entry.id   d5bbefe064f5dcf3cd69c591866fdf2d
#
_cell.length_a   1.000
_cell.length_b   1.000
_cell.length_c   1.000
_cell.angle_alpha   90.00
_cell.angle_beta   90.00
_cell.angle_gamma   90.00
#
_symmetry.space_group_name_H-M   'P 1'
#
loop_
_entity.id
_entity.type
_entity.pdbx_description
1 polymer ?
#
loop_
_entity_poly.entity_id
_entity_poly.type
_entity_poly.pdbx_seq_one_letter_code
_entity_poly.pdbx_strand_id
1 'polypeptide(L)'
;MDRQSVSRWLANSFDGDGFDYGIDATLHANGDTTRQRMVSNDVTATFDTLITWFASNAGPSSPTPEAIGLLLAASETTVDIPPVMIKRFAASQGLSASDSIGDLVRAAEDEGGFRLE
;
A
#
# COMPACT_ATOMS: atom_id res chain seq x y z
N MET A 1 -0.14 -25.02 -20.99
CA MET A 1 -0.40 -25.10 -19.53
C MET A 1 -1.72 -24.40 -19.26
N ASP A 2 -2.69 -25.08 -18.64
CA ASP A 2 -3.98 -24.48 -18.39
C ASP A 2 -3.95 -23.64 -17.10
N ARG A 3 -5.02 -22.89 -16.89
CA ARG A 3 -5.14 -21.98 -15.75
C ARG A 3 -5.08 -22.69 -14.41
N GLN A 4 -5.67 -23.89 -14.35
CA GLN A 4 -5.71 -24.69 -13.13
C GLN A 4 -4.33 -25.24 -12.78
N SER A 5 -3.56 -25.66 -13.77
CA SER A 5 -2.18 -26.13 -13.58
C SER A 5 -1.27 -25.03 -13.11
N VAL A 6 -1.43 -23.81 -13.65
CA VAL A 6 -0.65 -22.64 -13.22
C VAL A 6 -0.98 -22.28 -11.78
N SER A 7 -2.27 -22.26 -11.41
CA SER A 7 -2.69 -21.96 -10.05
C SER A 7 -2.13 -22.97 -9.06
N ARG A 8 -2.14 -24.25 -9.42
CA ARG A 8 -1.59 -25.31 -8.58
C ARG A 8 -0.08 -25.16 -8.39
N TRP A 9 0.61 -24.87 -9.48
CA TRP A 9 2.07 -24.65 -9.42
C TRP A 9 2.42 -23.47 -8.51
N LEU A 10 1.69 -22.36 -8.63
CA LEU A 10 1.89 -21.18 -7.77
C LEU A 10 1.63 -21.51 -6.30
N ALA A 11 0.53 -22.22 -6.01
CA ALA A 11 0.22 -22.64 -4.65
C ALA A 11 1.33 -23.51 -4.06
N ASN A 12 1.84 -24.46 -4.86
CA ASN A 12 2.89 -25.37 -4.40
C ASN A 12 4.23 -24.67 -4.17
N SER A 13 4.45 -23.51 -4.79
CA SER A 13 5.71 -22.77 -4.62
C SER A 13 5.93 -22.27 -3.20
N PHE A 14 4.88 -22.25 -2.37
CA PHE A 14 4.97 -21.85 -0.97
C PHE A 14 5.04 -23.04 0.00
N ASP A 15 4.90 -24.25 -0.50
CA ASP A 15 4.93 -25.46 0.33
C ASP A 15 6.32 -25.63 0.97
N GLY A 16 6.34 -25.90 2.27
CA GLY A 16 7.58 -26.14 3.00
C GLY A 16 8.33 -24.90 3.45
N ASP A 17 7.87 -23.69 3.12
CA ASP A 17 8.48 -22.43 3.55
C ASP A 17 8.30 -22.17 5.05
N GLY A 18 7.25 -22.72 5.67
CA GLY A 18 7.00 -22.53 7.10
C GLY A 18 6.46 -21.16 7.49
N PHE A 19 6.03 -20.36 6.52
CA PHE A 19 5.47 -19.04 6.75
C PHE A 19 3.96 -19.05 6.59
N ASP A 20 3.28 -18.19 7.36
CA ASP A 20 1.80 -18.11 7.34
C ASP A 20 1.27 -17.37 6.12
N TYR A 21 2.05 -16.44 5.56
CA TYR A 21 1.64 -15.60 4.44
C TYR A 21 2.68 -15.62 3.35
N GLY A 22 2.22 -15.52 2.11
CA GLY A 22 3.13 -15.40 0.97
C GLY A 22 2.42 -14.78 -0.21
N ILE A 23 3.17 -14.05 -1.02
CA ILE A 23 2.71 -13.54 -2.30
C ILE A 23 3.73 -13.85 -3.38
N ASP A 24 3.22 -14.12 -4.58
CA ASP A 24 4.01 -14.29 -5.78
C ASP A 24 3.20 -13.61 -6.90
N ALA A 25 3.65 -12.43 -7.31
CA ALA A 25 2.92 -11.62 -8.25
C ALA A 25 3.81 -11.17 -9.40
N THR A 26 3.25 -11.16 -10.61
CA THR A 26 3.89 -10.66 -11.81
C THR A 26 3.10 -9.46 -12.31
N LEU A 27 3.79 -8.35 -12.52
CA LEU A 27 3.18 -7.12 -13.03
C LEU A 27 3.77 -6.79 -14.38
N HIS A 28 2.90 -6.59 -15.37
CA HIS A 28 3.29 -6.04 -16.67
C HIS A 28 2.74 -4.62 -16.75
N ALA A 29 3.64 -3.65 -16.83
CA ALA A 29 3.26 -2.23 -16.84
C ALA A 29 4.26 -1.44 -17.69
N ASN A 30 3.75 -0.57 -18.56
CA ASN A 30 4.56 0.36 -19.36
C ASN A 30 5.64 -0.35 -20.20
N GLY A 31 5.34 -1.54 -20.71
CA GLY A 31 6.26 -2.32 -21.53
C GLY A 31 7.24 -3.17 -20.75
N ASP A 32 7.25 -3.07 -19.42
CA ASP A 32 8.15 -3.85 -18.56
C ASP A 32 7.36 -4.85 -17.72
N THR A 33 8.03 -5.97 -17.41
CA THR A 33 7.45 -7.01 -16.55
C THR A 33 8.34 -7.20 -15.33
N THR A 34 7.75 -7.13 -14.15
CA THR A 34 8.45 -7.35 -12.88
C THR A 34 7.74 -8.42 -12.08
N ARG A 35 8.48 -9.06 -11.20
CA ARG A 35 7.93 -10.10 -10.33
C ARG A 35 8.36 -9.83 -8.89
N GLN A 36 7.42 -9.99 -7.97
CA GLN A 36 7.67 -9.88 -6.54
C GLN A 36 7.23 -11.14 -5.84
N ARG A 37 8.13 -11.73 -5.08
CA ARG A 37 7.82 -12.88 -4.23
C ARG A 37 8.30 -12.59 -2.83
N MET A 38 7.43 -12.79 -1.84
CA MET A 38 7.84 -12.72 -0.45
C MET A 38 7.02 -13.67 0.40
N VAL A 39 7.58 -14.05 1.52
CA VAL A 39 6.92 -14.85 2.56
C VAL A 39 7.14 -14.16 3.90
N SER A 40 6.15 -14.28 4.80
CA SER A 40 6.21 -13.63 6.11
C SER A 40 5.20 -14.29 7.05
N ASN A 41 5.45 -14.16 8.36
CA ASN A 41 4.46 -14.53 9.37
C ASN A 41 3.59 -13.32 9.78
N ASP A 42 3.85 -12.15 9.15
CA ASP A 42 3.14 -10.90 9.44
C ASP A 42 2.35 -10.46 8.20
N VAL A 43 1.01 -10.46 8.32
CA VAL A 43 0.13 -10.06 7.22
C VAL A 43 0.33 -8.59 6.86
N THR A 44 0.64 -7.74 7.83
CA THR A 44 0.86 -6.31 7.59
C THR A 44 2.11 -6.09 6.75
N ALA A 45 3.19 -6.81 7.06
CA ALA A 45 4.42 -6.76 6.25
C ALA A 45 4.18 -7.25 4.83
N THR A 46 3.37 -8.29 4.67
CA THR A 46 3.01 -8.84 3.36
C THR A 46 2.23 -7.81 2.53
N PHE A 47 1.24 -7.18 3.16
CA PHE A 47 0.44 -6.14 2.51
C PHE A 47 1.29 -4.93 2.14
N ASP A 48 2.13 -4.47 3.07
CA ASP A 48 3.02 -3.32 2.83
C ASP A 48 3.95 -3.56 1.64
N THR A 49 4.56 -4.73 1.57
CA THR A 49 5.43 -5.10 0.45
C THR A 49 4.67 -5.08 -0.88
N LEU A 50 3.44 -5.63 -0.89
CA LEU A 50 2.63 -5.70 -2.11
C LEU A 50 2.27 -4.31 -2.64
N ILE A 51 1.74 -3.43 -1.78
CA ILE A 51 1.30 -2.11 -2.23
C ILE A 51 2.47 -1.21 -2.60
N THR A 52 3.57 -1.29 -1.86
CA THR A 52 4.78 -0.50 -2.13
C THR A 52 5.39 -0.92 -3.46
N TRP A 53 5.52 -2.22 -3.70
CA TRP A 53 6.02 -2.74 -4.98
C TRP A 53 5.13 -2.33 -6.13
N PHE A 54 3.80 -2.48 -5.98
CA PHE A 54 2.85 -2.11 -7.04
C PHE A 54 2.95 -0.62 -7.38
N ALA A 55 2.90 0.24 -6.37
CA ALA A 55 2.94 1.68 -6.57
C ALA A 55 4.27 2.13 -7.19
N SER A 56 5.38 1.49 -6.83
CA SER A 56 6.70 1.84 -7.37
C SER A 56 6.87 1.45 -8.82
N ASN A 57 6.13 0.42 -9.29
CA ASN A 57 6.28 -0.10 -10.66
C ASN A 57 5.17 0.33 -11.60
N ALA A 58 3.97 0.61 -11.10
CA ALA A 58 2.80 0.93 -11.93
C ALA A 58 2.14 2.25 -11.58
N GLY A 59 2.55 2.89 -10.49
CA GLY A 59 1.95 4.12 -10.01
C GLY A 59 2.44 5.37 -10.75
N PRO A 60 1.90 6.53 -10.39
CA PRO A 60 2.37 7.80 -10.94
C PRO A 60 3.82 8.08 -10.58
N SER A 61 4.46 8.96 -11.35
CA SER A 61 5.86 9.38 -11.12
C SER A 61 5.95 10.34 -9.94
N SER A 62 5.68 9.84 -8.74
CA SER A 62 5.69 10.57 -7.48
C SER A 62 6.41 9.73 -6.45
N PRO A 63 6.85 10.30 -5.32
CA PRO A 63 7.36 9.49 -4.21
C PRO A 63 6.34 8.42 -3.84
N THR A 64 6.83 7.24 -3.46
CA THR A 64 5.97 6.06 -3.23
C THR A 64 4.80 6.32 -2.28
N PRO A 65 4.95 6.98 -1.12
CA PRO A 65 3.80 7.26 -0.26
C PRO A 65 2.71 8.09 -0.95
N GLU A 66 3.09 9.09 -1.73
CA GLU A 66 2.16 9.90 -2.49
C GLU A 66 1.50 9.10 -3.60
N ALA A 67 2.26 8.27 -4.30
CA ALA A 67 1.75 7.40 -5.36
C ALA A 67 0.69 6.44 -4.83
N ILE A 68 0.90 5.84 -3.67
CA ILE A 68 -0.08 4.96 -3.02
C ILE A 68 -1.37 5.72 -2.75
N GLY A 69 -1.28 6.92 -2.17
CA GLY A 69 -2.43 7.76 -1.87
C GLY A 69 -3.22 8.15 -3.10
N LEU A 70 -2.53 8.53 -4.17
CA LEU A 70 -3.15 8.91 -5.45
C LEU A 70 -3.89 7.73 -6.08
N LEU A 71 -3.28 6.55 -6.09
CA LEU A 71 -3.90 5.34 -6.62
C LEU A 71 -5.14 4.97 -5.80
N LEU A 72 -5.04 5.03 -4.48
CA LEU A 72 -6.15 4.72 -3.60
C LEU A 72 -7.31 5.69 -3.80
N ALA A 73 -7.03 6.99 -3.87
CA ALA A 73 -8.04 8.02 -4.07
C ALA A 73 -8.71 7.92 -5.44
N ALA A 74 -7.96 7.52 -6.47
CA ALA A 74 -8.50 7.38 -7.83
C ALA A 74 -9.28 6.07 -8.01
N SER A 75 -9.04 5.06 -7.18
CA SER A 75 -9.78 3.80 -7.25
C SER A 75 -11.21 4.01 -6.73
N GLU A 76 -12.11 3.13 -7.13
CA GLU A 76 -13.49 3.16 -6.64
C GLU A 76 -13.66 2.33 -5.36
N THR A 77 -12.57 1.86 -4.79
CA THR A 77 -12.60 1.06 -3.56
C THR A 77 -12.90 1.94 -2.36
N THR A 78 -13.92 1.56 -1.60
CA THR A 78 -14.24 2.24 -0.34
C THR A 78 -13.28 1.76 0.74
N VAL A 79 -12.66 2.71 1.43
CA VAL A 79 -11.68 2.42 2.48
C VAL A 79 -12.01 3.22 3.72
N ASP A 80 -12.12 2.56 4.85
CA ASP A 80 -12.32 3.22 6.14
C ASP A 80 -11.00 3.26 6.91
N ILE A 81 -10.45 4.45 7.05
CA ILE A 81 -9.21 4.65 7.81
C ILE A 81 -9.59 4.87 9.29
N PRO A 82 -8.97 4.14 10.23
CA PRO A 82 -9.28 4.32 11.65
C PRO A 82 -9.12 5.77 12.10
N PRO A 83 -10.09 6.34 12.85
CA PRO A 83 -10.05 7.76 13.24
C PRO A 83 -8.80 8.15 14.03
N VAL A 84 -8.16 7.21 14.72
CA VAL A 84 -6.91 7.47 15.44
C VAL A 84 -5.81 8.00 14.51
N MET A 85 -5.87 7.67 13.23
CA MET A 85 -4.87 8.13 12.27
C MET A 85 -5.00 9.64 12.03
N ILE A 86 -6.20 10.19 12.11
CA ILE A 86 -6.42 11.64 12.02
C ILE A 86 -5.74 12.32 13.21
N LYS A 87 -5.93 11.79 14.41
CA LYS A 87 -5.33 12.33 15.64
C LYS A 87 -3.81 12.27 15.60
N ARG A 88 -3.26 11.15 15.12
CA ARG A 88 -1.80 11.00 15.00
C ARG A 88 -1.21 12.01 14.03
N PHE A 89 -1.87 12.20 12.89
CA PHE A 89 -1.41 13.19 11.91
C PHE A 89 -1.45 14.60 12.50
N ALA A 90 -2.57 14.97 13.12
CA ALA A 90 -2.72 16.28 13.75
C ALA A 90 -1.61 16.51 14.79
N ALA A 91 -1.38 15.54 15.66
CA ALA A 91 -0.33 15.63 16.68
C ALA A 91 1.06 15.78 16.08
N SER A 92 1.35 15.06 14.98
CA SER A 92 2.63 15.16 14.29
C SER A 92 2.88 16.55 13.70
N GLN A 93 1.80 17.28 13.44
CA GLN A 93 1.84 18.65 12.88
C GLN A 93 1.70 19.72 13.97
N GLY A 94 1.71 19.33 15.25
CA GLY A 94 1.55 20.28 16.36
C GLY A 94 0.15 20.83 16.52
N LEU A 95 -0.86 20.14 15.95
CA LEU A 95 -2.25 20.57 16.01
C LEU A 95 -3.02 19.83 17.12
N SER A 96 -4.06 20.46 17.61
CA SER A 96 -4.93 19.90 18.65
C SER A 96 -6.40 20.12 18.29
N ALA A 97 -7.29 19.64 19.15
CA ALA A 97 -8.72 19.77 18.95
C ALA A 97 -9.20 21.24 18.91
N SER A 98 -8.40 22.17 19.40
CA SER A 98 -8.74 23.61 19.34
C SER A 98 -8.39 24.26 18.02
N ASP A 99 -7.64 23.60 17.16
CA ASP A 99 -7.31 24.08 15.82
C ASP A 99 -8.44 23.80 14.83
N SER A 100 -8.48 24.55 13.73
CA SER A 100 -9.55 24.43 12.74
C SER A 100 -9.29 23.27 11.77
N ILE A 101 -10.36 22.82 11.11
CA ILE A 101 -10.23 21.87 9.99
C ILE A 101 -9.35 22.48 8.89
N GLY A 102 -9.46 23.79 8.66
CA GLY A 102 -8.62 24.47 7.69
C GLY A 102 -7.14 24.37 8.00
N ASP A 103 -6.78 24.46 9.29
CA ASP A 103 -5.39 24.29 9.72
C ASP A 103 -4.90 22.87 9.46
N LEU A 104 -5.75 21.87 9.68
CA LEU A 104 -5.43 20.48 9.43
C LEU A 104 -5.22 20.21 7.92
N VAL A 105 -6.10 20.75 7.08
CA VAL A 105 -5.99 20.63 5.62
C VAL A 105 -4.70 21.29 5.12
N ARG A 106 -4.38 22.48 5.64
CA ARG A 106 -3.15 23.19 5.27
C ARG A 106 -1.91 22.40 5.65
N ALA A 107 -1.90 21.79 6.84
CA ALA A 107 -0.80 20.94 7.27
C ALA A 107 -0.63 19.73 6.33
N ALA A 108 -1.73 19.13 5.90
CA ALA A 108 -1.69 18.01 4.95
C ALA A 108 -1.14 18.48 3.58
N GLU A 109 -1.53 19.66 3.12
CA GLU A 109 -1.01 20.21 1.87
C GLU A 109 0.51 20.42 1.95
N ASP A 110 1.01 20.94 3.07
CA ASP A 110 2.43 21.18 3.28
C ASP A 110 3.24 19.88 3.31
N GLU A 111 2.65 18.78 3.77
CA GLU A 111 3.30 17.47 3.81
C GLU A 111 3.19 16.70 2.48
N GLY A 112 2.44 17.21 1.50
CA GLY A 112 2.18 16.52 0.25
C GLY A 112 1.06 15.48 0.34
N GLY A 113 0.30 15.48 1.42
CA GLY A 113 -0.83 14.59 1.64
C GLY A 113 -1.06 14.30 3.11
N PHE A 114 -2.21 13.69 3.40
CA PHE A 114 -2.51 13.20 4.75
C PHE A 114 -1.77 11.87 4.95
N ARG A 115 -0.65 11.92 5.67
CA ARG A 115 0.24 10.76 5.83
C ARG A 115 -0.19 9.88 6.98
N LEU A 116 -0.35 8.59 6.70
CA LEU A 116 -0.60 7.56 7.70
C LEU A 116 0.74 7.05 8.24
N GLU A 117 0.96 7.20 9.54
CA GLU A 117 2.16 6.73 10.22
C GLU A 117 1.82 6.07 11.55
#